data_02e18bcb70efa2d6db4b29989089f308
#
_entry.id   02e18bcb70efa2d6db4b29989089f308
#
_cell.length_a   1.000
_cell.length_b   1.000
_cell.length_c   1.000
_cell.angle_alpha   90.00
_cell.angle_beta   90.00
_cell.angle_gamma   90.00
#
_symmetry.space_group_name_H-M   'P 1'
#
loop_
_entity.id
_entity.type
_entity.pdbx_description
1 polymer ?
#
loop_
_entity_poly.entity_id
_entity_poly.type
_entity_poly.pdbx_seq_one_letter_code
_entity_poly.pdbx_strand_id
1 'polypeptide(L)'
;MWIGLVGSEMCIRDRVWGLPNGNDYYKHRLRIYTTTDYSADEIHNIGLKMVSEIQTEIRSILESEGYDISRPLPELYEVLNSEERFYYEDSDEGREQILADYTKIQNEAMKKMPDYFNELPKSEVIVKRVPIYSEQSAAGGYYQSPALDGSRPGVFYANLYDIKATKKFGMPALSFHEAVPGHHFQNALNIENSTQTLWKKFGYGTSAYGEGWALYAERLAIEIGLVEDPYDLIGSLQSELFRAVRLVIDTGIHSKKWTREKAIDYMIKNVGSEESEAISEVERYIVWPGQACAY
;
A
#
# COMPACT_ATOMS: atom_id res chain seq x y z
N MET A 1 -0.03 15.97 -33.07
CA MET A 1 0.19 17.23 -32.31
C MET A 1 -1.02 17.47 -31.44
N TRP A 2 -1.05 16.81 -30.24
CA TRP A 2 -2.09 16.99 -29.22
C TRP A 2 -1.42 17.43 -27.92
N ILE A 3 -0.67 18.53 -28.00
CA ILE A 3 -0.08 19.20 -26.87
C ILE A 3 -0.81 20.53 -26.76
N GLY A 4 -1.80 20.62 -25.89
CA GLY A 4 -2.43 21.91 -25.66
C GLY A 4 -3.79 21.96 -24.98
N LEU A 5 -4.24 20.93 -24.26
CA LEU A 5 -5.46 20.98 -23.45
C LEU A 5 -5.28 20.31 -22.08
N VAL A 6 -4.12 20.45 -21.49
CA VAL A 6 -3.88 20.18 -20.06
C VAL A 6 -4.02 21.53 -19.34
N GLY A 7 -5.14 22.16 -19.53
CA GLY A 7 -5.54 23.35 -18.80
C GLY A 7 -6.74 23.04 -17.91
N SER A 8 -6.96 23.86 -16.91
CA SER A 8 -7.94 23.73 -15.85
C SER A 8 -9.36 23.30 -16.25
N GLU A 9 -9.78 23.49 -17.50
CA GLU A 9 -11.10 23.09 -17.98
C GLU A 9 -11.23 21.61 -18.34
N MET A 10 -10.17 20.96 -18.82
CA MET A 10 -10.20 19.52 -19.06
C MET A 10 -10.22 18.76 -17.73
N CYS A 11 -9.50 19.25 -16.72
CA CYS A 11 -9.52 18.72 -15.37
C CYS A 11 -10.87 18.86 -14.63
N ILE A 12 -11.76 19.73 -15.10
CA ILE A 12 -13.10 19.93 -14.51
C ILE A 12 -14.12 18.91 -15.03
N ARG A 13 -13.92 18.38 -16.26
CA ARG A 13 -14.88 17.46 -16.90
C ARG A 13 -14.65 15.99 -16.59
N ASP A 14 -13.50 15.64 -16.10
CA ASP A 14 -13.07 14.25 -15.82
C ASP A 14 -13.30 13.84 -14.35
N ARG A 15 -13.78 14.75 -13.49
CA ARG A 15 -14.20 14.43 -12.13
C ARG A 15 -15.64 13.95 -12.10
N VAL A 16 -15.94 13.03 -11.19
CA VAL A 16 -17.31 12.48 -11.07
C VAL A 16 -18.39 13.54 -10.89
N TRP A 17 -18.09 14.63 -10.18
CA TRP A 17 -19.04 15.72 -9.95
C TRP A 17 -19.35 16.56 -11.22
N GLY A 18 -18.55 16.40 -12.28
CA GLY A 18 -18.83 16.95 -13.60
C GLY A 18 -19.79 16.10 -14.45
N LEU A 19 -20.09 14.87 -14.00
CA LEU A 19 -20.98 13.95 -14.69
C LEU A 19 -22.45 14.19 -14.29
N PRO A 20 -23.42 13.88 -15.16
CA PRO A 20 -24.82 13.77 -14.75
C PRO A 20 -24.96 12.79 -13.58
N ASN A 21 -25.61 13.23 -12.50
CA ASN A 21 -25.74 12.42 -11.24
C ASN A 21 -24.41 11.98 -10.63
N GLY A 22 -23.34 12.77 -10.82
CA GLY A 22 -21.98 12.43 -10.39
C GLY A 22 -21.88 12.13 -8.88
N ASN A 23 -22.61 12.84 -8.04
CA ASN A 23 -22.63 12.61 -6.59
C ASN A 23 -23.19 11.23 -6.25
N ASP A 24 -24.28 10.80 -6.89
CA ASP A 24 -24.88 9.48 -6.66
C ASP A 24 -23.97 8.38 -7.20
N TYR A 25 -23.33 8.63 -8.34
CA TYR A 25 -22.33 7.74 -8.89
C TYR A 25 -21.15 7.57 -7.93
N TYR A 26 -20.61 8.66 -7.36
CA TYR A 26 -19.49 8.58 -6.42
C TYR A 26 -19.89 7.86 -5.13
N LYS A 27 -21.07 8.14 -4.58
CA LYS A 27 -21.60 7.39 -3.42
C LYS A 27 -21.69 5.88 -3.73
N HIS A 28 -22.15 5.52 -4.91
CA HIS A 28 -22.20 4.12 -5.34
C HIS A 28 -20.80 3.52 -5.46
N ARG A 29 -19.82 4.26 -6.01
CA ARG A 29 -18.42 3.81 -6.09
C ARG A 29 -17.80 3.59 -4.72
N LEU A 30 -17.99 4.52 -3.78
CA LEU A 30 -17.53 4.34 -2.41
C LEU A 30 -18.09 3.06 -1.80
N ARG A 31 -19.42 2.85 -1.91
CA ARG A 31 -20.06 1.64 -1.38
C ARG A 31 -19.48 0.34 -1.96
N ILE A 32 -19.20 0.31 -3.25
CA ILE A 32 -18.60 -0.87 -3.92
C ILE A 32 -17.21 -1.14 -3.37
N TYR A 33 -16.37 -0.09 -3.24
CA TYR A 33 -14.98 -0.28 -2.85
C TYR A 33 -14.78 -0.45 -1.36
N THR A 34 -15.52 0.28 -0.53
CA THR A 34 -15.40 0.19 0.93
C THR A 34 -16.25 -0.92 1.54
N THR A 35 -17.27 -1.39 0.81
CA THR A 35 -18.31 -2.32 1.33
C THR A 35 -19.05 -1.79 2.56
N THR A 36 -19.07 -0.47 2.74
CA THR A 36 -19.73 0.23 3.85
C THR A 36 -20.75 1.25 3.32
N ASP A 37 -21.57 1.79 4.21
CA ASP A 37 -22.49 2.90 3.90
C ASP A 37 -21.92 4.27 4.30
N TYR A 38 -20.62 4.37 4.61
CA TYR A 38 -19.99 5.65 4.94
C TYR A 38 -20.13 6.65 3.81
N SER A 39 -20.44 7.89 4.18
CA SER A 39 -20.43 9.03 3.27
C SER A 39 -19.00 9.46 2.94
N ALA A 40 -18.84 10.22 1.85
CA ALA A 40 -17.56 10.80 1.50
C ALA A 40 -16.98 11.69 2.62
N ASP A 41 -17.84 12.38 3.37
CA ASP A 41 -17.41 13.24 4.49
C ASP A 41 -16.90 12.40 5.67
N GLU A 42 -17.56 11.30 6.00
CA GLU A 42 -17.09 10.38 7.05
C GLU A 42 -15.75 9.77 6.67
N ILE A 43 -15.60 9.26 5.45
CA ILE A 43 -14.32 8.70 4.95
C ILE A 43 -13.21 9.75 4.98
N HIS A 44 -13.51 10.98 4.53
CA HIS A 44 -12.56 12.08 4.56
C HIS A 44 -12.07 12.39 5.98
N ASN A 45 -12.98 12.45 6.93
CA ASN A 45 -12.67 12.74 8.33
C ASN A 45 -11.91 11.59 8.99
N ILE A 46 -12.24 10.34 8.67
CA ILE A 46 -11.46 9.16 9.10
C ILE A 46 -10.02 9.31 8.58
N GLY A 47 -9.84 9.60 7.29
CA GLY A 47 -8.52 9.80 6.70
C GLY A 47 -7.74 10.92 7.37
N LEU A 48 -8.34 12.10 7.60
CA LEU A 48 -7.68 13.21 8.29
C LEU A 48 -7.24 12.87 9.71
N LYS A 49 -8.10 12.15 10.46
CA LYS A 49 -7.78 11.69 11.81
C LYS A 49 -6.59 10.72 11.78
N MET A 50 -6.64 9.69 10.92
CA MET A 50 -5.56 8.71 10.80
C MET A 50 -4.24 9.38 10.40
N VAL A 51 -4.25 10.29 9.42
CA VAL A 51 -3.06 11.06 9.03
C VAL A 51 -2.43 11.75 10.23
N SER A 52 -3.22 12.46 11.04
CA SER A 52 -2.72 13.16 12.22
C SER A 52 -2.14 12.22 13.28
N GLU A 53 -2.82 11.11 13.55
CA GLU A 53 -2.41 10.13 14.55
C GLU A 53 -1.11 9.43 14.13
N ILE A 54 -1.02 8.95 12.89
CA ILE A 54 0.16 8.26 12.36
C ILE A 54 1.37 9.21 12.29
N GLN A 55 1.18 10.44 11.82
CA GLN A 55 2.25 11.44 11.79
C GLN A 55 2.78 11.76 13.20
N THR A 56 1.92 11.75 14.20
CA THR A 56 2.32 11.95 15.60
C THR A 56 3.17 10.78 16.09
N GLU A 57 2.77 9.56 15.77
CA GLU A 57 3.51 8.34 16.12
C GLU A 57 4.90 8.31 15.44
N ILE A 58 4.96 8.58 14.13
CA ILE A 58 6.23 8.66 13.38
C ILE A 58 7.16 9.72 14.00
N ARG A 59 6.64 10.91 14.33
CA ARG A 59 7.45 11.96 14.98
C ARG A 59 8.01 11.53 16.33
N SER A 60 7.21 10.83 17.14
CA SER A 60 7.65 10.32 18.43
C SER A 60 8.80 9.32 18.29
N ILE A 61 8.74 8.44 17.30
CA ILE A 61 9.81 7.48 17.02
C ILE A 61 11.06 8.21 16.52
N LEU A 62 10.91 9.14 15.57
CA LEU A 62 12.05 9.92 15.07
C LEU A 62 12.73 10.74 16.17
N GLU A 63 11.95 11.30 17.12
CA GLU A 63 12.49 12.00 18.29
C GLU A 63 13.32 11.07 19.17
N SER A 64 12.82 9.86 19.43
CA SER A 64 13.55 8.87 20.23
C SER A 64 14.84 8.39 19.56
N GLU A 65 14.88 8.42 18.23
CA GLU A 65 16.07 8.11 17.42
C GLU A 65 17.00 9.32 17.20
N GLY A 66 16.70 10.47 17.82
CA GLY A 66 17.57 11.65 17.84
C GLY A 66 17.40 12.61 16.67
N TYR A 67 16.32 12.50 15.90
CA TYR A 67 16.02 13.46 14.82
C TYR A 67 15.45 14.76 15.38
N ASP A 68 15.74 15.87 14.71
CA ASP A 68 15.21 17.20 15.06
C ASP A 68 13.74 17.36 14.60
N ILE A 69 12.80 16.99 15.45
CA ILE A 69 11.36 17.02 15.14
C ILE A 69 10.76 18.43 15.03
N SER A 70 11.53 19.48 15.21
CA SER A 70 11.09 20.86 14.93
C SER A 70 10.88 21.10 13.42
N ARG A 71 11.47 20.26 12.58
CA ARG A 71 11.32 20.31 11.12
C ARG A 71 9.96 19.80 10.67
N PRO A 72 9.46 20.27 9.50
CA PRO A 72 8.33 19.64 8.82
C PRO A 72 8.59 18.15 8.54
N LEU A 73 7.54 17.32 8.56
CA LEU A 73 7.68 15.88 8.34
C LEU A 73 8.34 15.49 7.02
N PRO A 74 8.06 16.16 5.87
CA PRO A 74 8.79 15.89 4.63
C PRO A 74 10.29 16.07 4.74
N GLU A 75 10.76 17.12 5.43
CA GLU A 75 12.19 17.34 5.65
C GLU A 75 12.82 16.26 6.54
N LEU A 76 12.06 15.75 7.53
CA LEU A 76 12.51 14.62 8.33
C LEU A 76 12.66 13.35 7.48
N TYR A 77 11.73 13.12 6.53
CA TYR A 77 11.86 12.01 5.58
C TYR A 77 13.04 12.18 4.63
N GLU A 78 13.34 13.41 4.18
CA GLU A 78 14.53 13.67 3.38
C GLU A 78 15.80 13.31 4.16
N VAL A 79 15.89 13.70 5.43
CA VAL A 79 17.03 13.34 6.29
C VAL A 79 17.12 11.83 6.45
N LEU A 80 16.04 11.15 6.82
CA LEU A 80 15.99 9.70 6.97
C LEU A 80 16.39 8.98 5.66
N ASN A 81 15.85 9.45 4.53
CA ASN A 81 16.11 8.89 3.22
C ASN A 81 17.52 9.20 2.69
N SER A 82 18.27 10.13 3.28
CA SER A 82 19.65 10.39 2.93
C SER A 82 20.66 9.42 3.55
N GLU A 83 20.23 8.57 4.48
CA GLU A 83 21.11 7.67 5.22
C GLU A 83 21.41 6.40 4.41
N GLU A 84 22.65 6.25 3.95
CA GLU A 84 23.10 5.12 3.12
C GLU A 84 22.89 3.74 3.78
N ARG A 85 22.86 3.67 5.11
CA ARG A 85 22.64 2.42 5.85
C ARG A 85 21.31 1.71 5.52
N PHE A 86 20.33 2.45 5.05
CA PHE A 86 19.00 1.93 4.67
C PHE A 86 18.90 1.42 3.25
N TYR A 87 19.99 1.49 2.49
CA TYR A 87 20.00 1.06 1.10
C TYR A 87 20.87 -0.18 0.89
N TYR A 88 20.62 -0.84 -0.20
CA TYR A 88 21.47 -1.88 -0.75
C TYR A 88 22.38 -1.28 -1.80
N GLU A 89 23.51 -1.95 -2.03
CA GLU A 89 24.40 -1.59 -3.16
C GLU A 89 23.66 -1.78 -4.48
N ASP A 90 23.80 -0.82 -5.41
CA ASP A 90 23.18 -0.94 -6.74
C ASP A 90 24.01 -1.88 -7.63
N SER A 91 23.85 -3.16 -7.36
CA SER A 91 24.52 -4.28 -8.02
C SER A 91 23.56 -5.47 -8.13
N ASP A 92 23.95 -6.47 -8.89
CA ASP A 92 23.19 -7.72 -8.96
C ASP A 92 23.21 -8.46 -7.62
N GLU A 93 24.34 -8.42 -6.91
CA GLU A 93 24.51 -8.97 -5.56
C GLU A 93 23.57 -8.26 -4.56
N GLY A 94 23.40 -6.93 -4.67
CA GLY A 94 22.45 -6.17 -3.85
C GLY A 94 20.99 -6.59 -4.11
N ARG A 95 20.65 -6.85 -5.38
CA ARG A 95 19.31 -7.38 -5.75
C ARG A 95 19.08 -8.79 -5.20
N GLU A 96 20.08 -9.66 -5.25
CA GLU A 96 20.00 -11.00 -4.64
C GLU A 96 19.83 -10.92 -3.12
N GLN A 97 20.53 -9.97 -2.47
CA GLN A 97 20.40 -9.76 -1.02
C GLN A 97 18.98 -9.29 -0.65
N ILE A 98 18.35 -8.39 -1.43
CA ILE A 98 16.97 -7.98 -1.20
C ILE A 98 16.02 -9.19 -1.24
N LEU A 99 16.16 -10.07 -2.23
CA LEU A 99 15.31 -11.26 -2.33
C LEU A 99 15.55 -12.23 -1.16
N ALA A 100 16.79 -12.37 -0.71
CA ALA A 100 17.15 -13.18 0.46
C ALA A 100 16.54 -12.60 1.73
N ASP A 101 16.62 -11.28 1.94
CA ASP A 101 16.07 -10.60 3.12
C ASP A 101 14.54 -10.68 3.15
N TYR A 102 13.84 -10.48 2.04
CA TYR A 102 12.40 -10.73 1.95
C TYR A 102 12.04 -12.18 2.31
N THR A 103 12.81 -13.15 1.80
CA THR A 103 12.60 -14.56 2.10
C THR A 103 12.80 -14.84 3.60
N LYS A 104 13.80 -14.21 4.21
CA LYS A 104 14.05 -14.32 5.66
C LYS A 104 12.88 -13.76 6.47
N ILE A 105 12.41 -12.54 6.15
CA ILE A 105 11.27 -11.90 6.84
C ILE A 105 10.03 -12.82 6.79
N GLN A 106 9.72 -13.39 5.63
CA GLN A 106 8.57 -14.30 5.48
C GLN A 106 8.71 -15.58 6.27
N ASN A 107 9.90 -16.19 6.29
CA ASN A 107 10.17 -17.39 7.05
C ASN A 107 10.04 -17.15 8.56
N GLU A 108 10.49 -16.01 9.05
CA GLU A 108 10.35 -15.60 10.44
C GLU A 108 8.87 -15.34 10.80
N ALA A 109 8.14 -14.67 9.94
CA ALA A 109 6.70 -14.47 10.11
C ALA A 109 5.97 -15.82 10.17
N MET A 110 6.19 -16.71 9.20
CA MET A 110 5.52 -18.01 9.14
C MET A 110 5.77 -18.86 10.40
N LYS A 111 6.94 -18.78 11.01
CA LYS A 111 7.25 -19.51 12.26
C LYS A 111 6.38 -19.04 13.44
N LYS A 112 5.96 -17.77 13.46
CA LYS A 112 5.11 -17.20 14.52
C LYS A 112 3.63 -17.49 14.31
N MET A 113 3.19 -17.75 13.07
CA MET A 113 1.76 -17.91 12.76
C MET A 113 1.03 -19.00 13.56
N PRO A 114 1.64 -20.16 13.90
CA PRO A 114 0.97 -21.18 14.70
C PRO A 114 0.50 -20.71 16.10
N ASP A 115 1.11 -19.66 16.64
CA ASP A 115 0.73 -19.11 17.94
C ASP A 115 -0.52 -18.23 17.87
N TYR A 116 -0.90 -17.77 16.66
CA TYR A 116 -1.99 -16.82 16.44
C TYR A 116 -3.11 -17.35 15.56
N PHE A 117 -2.86 -18.36 14.74
CA PHE A 117 -3.82 -18.91 13.79
C PHE A 117 -3.98 -20.42 13.93
N ASN A 118 -5.22 -20.88 14.02
CA ASN A 118 -5.55 -22.32 14.12
C ASN A 118 -5.34 -23.06 12.78
N GLU A 119 -5.46 -22.34 11.66
CA GLU A 119 -5.27 -22.88 10.32
C GLU A 119 -4.15 -22.11 9.60
N LEU A 120 -3.27 -22.85 8.98
CA LEU A 120 -2.13 -22.30 8.23
C LEU A 120 -2.22 -22.71 6.76
N PRO A 121 -1.75 -21.87 5.82
CA PRO A 121 -1.61 -22.28 4.42
C PRO A 121 -0.71 -23.50 4.29
N LYS A 122 -1.11 -24.45 3.44
CA LYS A 122 -0.28 -25.58 3.05
C LYS A 122 0.66 -25.23 1.90
N SER A 123 0.18 -24.34 1.03
CA SER A 123 0.97 -23.81 -0.08
C SER A 123 2.06 -22.90 0.43
N GLU A 124 3.28 -23.12 -0.02
CA GLU A 124 4.40 -22.22 0.27
C GLU A 124 4.25 -20.90 -0.49
N VAL A 125 4.95 -19.88 -0.02
CA VAL A 125 5.18 -18.64 -0.76
C VAL A 125 6.66 -18.48 -1.02
N ILE A 126 7.00 -18.10 -2.24
CA ILE A 126 8.38 -17.82 -2.65
C ILE A 126 8.52 -16.36 -3.09
N VAL A 127 9.69 -15.78 -2.87
CA VAL A 127 10.02 -14.43 -3.34
C VAL A 127 10.70 -14.53 -4.69
N LYS A 128 10.29 -13.68 -5.63
CA LYS A 128 10.91 -13.55 -6.94
C LYS A 128 11.04 -12.09 -7.34
N ARG A 129 12.02 -11.82 -8.17
CA ARG A 129 12.11 -10.55 -8.90
C ARG A 129 10.96 -10.44 -9.90
N VAL A 130 10.36 -9.26 -10.05
CA VAL A 130 9.46 -8.95 -11.18
C VAL A 130 10.23 -9.24 -12.48
N PRO A 131 9.59 -9.85 -13.51
CA PRO A 131 10.28 -10.06 -14.78
C PRO A 131 10.85 -8.75 -15.35
N ILE A 132 12.12 -8.75 -15.73
CA ILE A 132 12.88 -7.55 -16.14
C ILE A 132 12.15 -6.74 -17.23
N TYR A 133 11.47 -7.41 -18.16
CA TYR A 133 10.74 -6.75 -19.24
C TYR A 133 9.51 -5.96 -18.76
N SER A 134 9.03 -6.17 -17.55
CA SER A 134 7.85 -5.52 -16.98
C SER A 134 8.16 -4.64 -15.75
N GLU A 135 9.38 -4.67 -15.22
CA GLU A 135 9.74 -3.95 -14.00
C GLU A 135 9.46 -2.44 -14.08
N GLN A 136 9.74 -1.83 -15.22
CA GLN A 136 9.59 -0.38 -15.40
C GLN A 136 8.16 0.11 -15.23
N SER A 137 7.16 -0.75 -15.47
CA SER A 137 5.73 -0.41 -15.38
C SER A 137 5.00 -1.11 -14.24
N ALA A 138 5.68 -2.01 -13.51
CA ALA A 138 5.09 -2.74 -12.40
C ALA A 138 5.12 -1.92 -11.11
N ALA A 139 4.19 -2.22 -10.18
CA ALA A 139 4.24 -1.73 -8.81
C ALA A 139 5.52 -2.19 -8.09
N GLY A 140 5.83 -1.59 -6.93
CA GLY A 140 6.98 -1.93 -6.09
C GLY A 140 6.99 -3.39 -5.62
N GLY A 141 5.83 -4.02 -5.53
CA GLY A 141 5.63 -5.44 -5.27
C GLY A 141 4.21 -5.85 -5.59
N TYR A 142 3.99 -7.15 -5.79
CA TYR A 142 2.66 -7.74 -5.91
C TYR A 142 2.68 -9.24 -5.62
N TYR A 143 1.54 -9.76 -5.20
CA TYR A 143 1.36 -11.17 -4.91
C TYR A 143 0.62 -11.90 -6.03
N GLN A 144 1.05 -13.14 -6.29
CA GLN A 144 0.36 -14.10 -7.17
C GLN A 144 -0.05 -15.34 -6.38
N SER A 145 -1.34 -15.66 -6.37
CA SER A 145 -1.89 -16.81 -5.66
C SER A 145 -1.33 -18.15 -6.15
N PRO A 146 -1.28 -19.20 -5.28
CA PRO A 146 -0.89 -20.53 -5.69
C PRO A 146 -1.87 -21.12 -6.72
N ALA A 147 -1.45 -22.14 -7.43
CA ALA A 147 -2.33 -22.88 -8.31
C ALA A 147 -3.34 -23.71 -7.49
N LEU A 148 -4.58 -23.83 -8.01
CA LEU A 148 -5.65 -24.60 -7.34
C LEU A 148 -5.29 -26.08 -7.15
N ASP A 149 -4.52 -26.66 -8.07
CA ASP A 149 -4.07 -28.04 -8.06
C ASP A 149 -2.75 -28.27 -7.27
N GLY A 150 -2.21 -27.20 -6.65
CA GLY A 150 -0.97 -27.25 -5.91
C GLY A 150 0.31 -27.33 -6.78
N SER A 151 0.19 -27.25 -8.09
CA SER A 151 1.33 -27.36 -9.03
C SER A 151 2.30 -26.17 -8.96
N ARG A 152 1.88 -25.03 -8.43
CA ARG A 152 2.67 -23.81 -8.29
C ARG A 152 2.41 -23.16 -6.93
N PRO A 153 3.47 -22.78 -6.18
CA PRO A 153 3.33 -22.04 -4.93
C PRO A 153 2.79 -20.63 -5.16
N GLY A 154 2.43 -19.94 -4.07
CA GLY A 154 2.25 -18.50 -4.08
C GLY A 154 3.57 -17.79 -4.40
N VAL A 155 3.50 -16.63 -5.03
CA VAL A 155 4.69 -15.86 -5.38
C VAL A 155 4.51 -14.40 -4.97
N PHE A 156 5.40 -13.92 -4.12
CA PHE A 156 5.60 -12.49 -3.92
C PHE A 156 6.64 -12.01 -4.92
N TYR A 157 6.26 -11.11 -5.79
CA TYR A 157 7.15 -10.46 -6.75
C TYR A 157 7.61 -9.11 -6.21
N ALA A 158 8.93 -8.95 -6.01
CA ALA A 158 9.55 -7.68 -5.65
C ALA A 158 10.08 -6.98 -6.91
N ASN A 159 9.76 -5.71 -7.09
CA ASN A 159 10.28 -4.90 -8.17
C ASN A 159 11.66 -4.36 -7.80
N LEU A 160 12.67 -4.71 -8.57
CA LEU A 160 14.07 -4.33 -8.35
C LEU A 160 14.62 -3.47 -9.50
N TYR A 161 13.73 -2.79 -10.24
CA TYR A 161 14.12 -1.86 -11.31
C TYR A 161 14.98 -0.73 -10.77
N ASP A 162 14.46 -0.02 -9.78
CA ASP A 162 15.19 0.97 -9.00
C ASP A 162 15.46 0.42 -7.60
N ILE A 163 16.69 -0.03 -7.38
CA ILE A 163 17.07 -0.62 -6.10
C ILE A 163 16.99 0.37 -4.94
N LYS A 164 17.13 1.67 -5.21
CA LYS A 164 17.00 2.73 -4.19
C LYS A 164 15.56 2.95 -3.73
N ALA A 165 14.58 2.47 -4.50
CA ALA A 165 13.20 2.46 -4.07
C ALA A 165 12.95 1.42 -2.96
N THR A 166 13.80 0.39 -2.85
CA THR A 166 13.71 -0.65 -1.82
C THR A 166 14.55 -0.26 -0.61
N LYS A 167 13.95 0.44 0.34
CA LYS A 167 14.60 0.77 1.62
C LYS A 167 14.45 -0.39 2.59
N LYS A 168 15.51 -0.74 3.32
CA LYS A 168 15.52 -1.85 4.28
C LYS A 168 14.36 -1.77 5.27
N PHE A 169 14.11 -0.60 5.83
CA PHE A 169 13.05 -0.39 6.81
C PHE A 169 11.61 -0.45 6.24
N GLY A 170 11.43 -0.34 4.93
CA GLY A 170 10.12 -0.53 4.27
C GLY A 170 9.81 -1.99 3.91
N MET A 171 10.83 -2.85 3.93
CA MET A 171 10.69 -4.23 3.49
C MET A 171 9.76 -5.08 4.37
N PRO A 172 9.78 -4.98 5.72
CA PRO A 172 8.86 -5.74 6.56
C PRO A 172 7.40 -5.45 6.23
N ALA A 173 7.00 -4.19 6.13
CA ALA A 173 5.62 -3.80 5.82
C ALA A 173 5.14 -4.42 4.50
N LEU A 174 5.90 -4.25 3.42
CA LEU A 174 5.56 -4.82 2.11
C LEU A 174 5.53 -6.36 2.16
N SER A 175 6.46 -7.00 2.85
CA SER A 175 6.50 -8.46 3.01
C SER A 175 5.27 -8.98 3.72
N PHE A 176 4.85 -8.33 4.82
CA PHE A 176 3.65 -8.71 5.57
C PHE A 176 2.38 -8.46 4.79
N HIS A 177 2.33 -7.41 3.97
CA HIS A 177 1.23 -7.12 3.08
C HIS A 177 1.06 -8.19 1.98
N GLU A 178 2.13 -8.46 1.24
CA GLU A 178 2.07 -9.33 0.06
C GLU A 178 2.08 -10.83 0.42
N ALA A 179 2.74 -11.20 1.51
CA ALA A 179 2.93 -12.61 1.82
C ALA A 179 2.29 -13.05 3.15
N VAL A 180 3.03 -13.08 4.25
CA VAL A 180 2.61 -13.66 5.52
C VAL A 180 2.65 -12.59 6.61
N PRO A 181 1.52 -12.31 7.27
CA PRO A 181 0.20 -12.94 7.17
C PRO A 181 -0.79 -12.30 6.17
N GLY A 182 -0.32 -11.54 5.19
CA GLY A 182 -1.12 -10.76 4.24
C GLY A 182 -1.78 -11.58 3.12
N HIS A 183 -1.59 -11.12 1.88
CA HIS A 183 -2.28 -11.67 0.70
C HIS A 183 -2.07 -13.16 0.50
N HIS A 184 -0.85 -13.66 0.69
CA HIS A 184 -0.61 -15.11 0.55
C HIS A 184 -1.43 -15.90 1.56
N PHE A 185 -1.37 -15.51 2.83
CA PHE A 185 -2.05 -16.22 3.90
C PHE A 185 -3.56 -16.28 3.65
N GLN A 186 -4.17 -15.14 3.32
CA GLN A 186 -5.60 -15.03 3.02
C GLN A 186 -6.00 -15.87 1.79
N ASN A 187 -5.26 -15.71 0.67
CA ASN A 187 -5.65 -16.33 -0.59
C ASN A 187 -5.37 -17.83 -0.61
N ALA A 188 -4.26 -18.29 -0.03
CA ALA A 188 -3.94 -19.70 0.04
C ALA A 188 -4.98 -20.46 0.89
N LEU A 189 -5.31 -19.97 2.08
CA LEU A 189 -6.37 -20.56 2.91
C LEU A 189 -7.72 -20.58 2.18
N ASN A 190 -8.08 -19.51 1.46
CA ASN A 190 -9.30 -19.48 0.68
C ASN A 190 -9.32 -20.53 -0.44
N ILE A 191 -8.21 -20.69 -1.18
CA ILE A 191 -8.07 -21.67 -2.25
C ILE A 191 -8.10 -23.10 -1.71
N GLU A 192 -7.42 -23.34 -0.59
CA GLU A 192 -7.30 -24.65 0.05
C GLU A 192 -8.57 -25.12 0.76
N ASN A 193 -9.47 -24.20 1.11
CA ASN A 193 -10.71 -24.54 1.81
C ASN A 193 -11.63 -25.40 0.93
N SER A 194 -11.71 -26.69 1.23
CA SER A 194 -12.50 -27.66 0.46
C SER A 194 -14.02 -27.45 0.56
N THR A 195 -14.50 -26.70 1.56
CA THR A 195 -15.92 -26.43 1.77
C THR A 195 -16.42 -25.25 0.95
N GLN A 196 -15.52 -24.44 0.38
CA GLN A 196 -15.90 -23.29 -0.43
C GLN A 196 -16.13 -23.67 -1.90
N THR A 197 -17.16 -23.03 -2.49
CA THR A 197 -17.45 -23.16 -3.91
C THR A 197 -16.39 -22.44 -4.75
N LEU A 198 -16.20 -22.85 -6.01
CA LEU A 198 -15.32 -22.15 -6.95
C LEU A 198 -15.71 -20.68 -7.12
N TRP A 199 -17.01 -20.38 -7.05
CA TRP A 199 -17.48 -18.98 -7.08
C TRP A 199 -16.91 -18.15 -5.93
N LYS A 200 -16.91 -18.66 -4.71
CA LYS A 200 -16.33 -17.94 -3.56
C LYS A 200 -14.83 -17.82 -3.66
N LYS A 201 -14.16 -18.83 -4.21
CA LYS A 201 -12.70 -18.81 -4.35
C LYS A 201 -12.21 -17.83 -5.42
N PHE A 202 -12.92 -17.69 -6.53
CA PHE A 202 -12.43 -16.96 -7.71
C PHE A 202 -13.41 -15.96 -8.31
N GLY A 203 -14.69 -16.10 -8.06
CA GLY A 203 -15.74 -15.28 -8.68
C GLY A 203 -16.20 -14.11 -7.84
N TYR A 204 -15.87 -14.09 -6.55
CA TYR A 204 -16.26 -13.02 -5.64
C TYR A 204 -15.09 -12.58 -4.77
N GLY A 205 -14.73 -11.32 -4.91
CA GLY A 205 -13.74 -10.66 -4.07
C GLY A 205 -14.01 -9.16 -4.07
N THR A 206 -13.76 -8.50 -2.96
CA THR A 206 -13.79 -7.04 -2.87
C THR A 206 -12.40 -6.53 -2.55
N SER A 207 -12.05 -5.38 -3.10
CA SER A 207 -10.77 -4.74 -2.77
C SER A 207 -10.67 -4.45 -1.28
N ALA A 208 -11.77 -4.04 -0.62
CA ALA A 208 -11.80 -3.83 0.83
C ALA A 208 -11.43 -5.09 1.62
N TYR A 209 -11.87 -6.27 1.20
CA TYR A 209 -11.53 -7.52 1.88
C TYR A 209 -10.08 -7.92 1.64
N GLY A 210 -9.57 -7.80 0.41
CA GLY A 210 -8.19 -8.13 0.08
C GLY A 210 -7.20 -7.14 0.69
N GLU A 211 -7.35 -5.87 0.36
CA GLU A 211 -6.44 -4.81 0.80
C GLU A 211 -6.59 -4.52 2.31
N GLY A 212 -7.82 -4.53 2.82
CA GLY A 212 -8.08 -4.35 4.25
C GLY A 212 -7.48 -5.45 5.10
N TRP A 213 -7.53 -6.72 4.65
CA TRP A 213 -6.83 -7.80 5.31
C TRP A 213 -5.31 -7.58 5.30
N ALA A 214 -4.74 -7.23 4.15
CA ALA A 214 -3.30 -7.02 4.02
C ALA A 214 -2.81 -5.84 4.89
N LEU A 215 -3.57 -4.75 4.96
CA LEU A 215 -3.28 -3.64 5.87
C LEU A 215 -3.40 -4.06 7.35
N TYR A 216 -4.42 -4.84 7.71
CA TYR A 216 -4.54 -5.42 9.05
C TYR A 216 -3.34 -6.33 9.37
N ALA A 217 -2.86 -7.11 8.39
CA ALA A 217 -1.71 -7.97 8.56
C ALA A 217 -0.42 -7.21 8.88
N GLU A 218 -0.24 -6.02 8.30
CA GLU A 218 0.86 -5.12 8.65
C GLU A 218 0.77 -4.68 10.13
N ARG A 219 -0.42 -4.29 10.62
CA ARG A 219 -0.65 -3.96 12.03
C ARG A 219 -0.50 -5.17 12.96
N LEU A 220 -1.04 -6.31 12.58
CA LEU A 220 -0.89 -7.54 13.34
C LEU A 220 0.59 -7.90 13.52
N ALA A 221 1.42 -7.72 12.48
CA ALA A 221 2.86 -7.98 12.57
C ALA A 221 3.55 -7.13 13.67
N ILE A 222 3.12 -5.88 13.84
CA ILE A 222 3.60 -5.02 14.93
C ILE A 222 3.12 -5.57 16.28
N GLU A 223 1.81 -5.87 16.41
CA GLU A 223 1.20 -6.33 17.67
C GLU A 223 1.79 -7.63 18.18
N ILE A 224 2.18 -8.54 17.29
CA ILE A 224 2.77 -9.83 17.65
C ILE A 224 4.31 -9.80 17.73
N GLY A 225 4.94 -8.61 17.63
CA GLY A 225 6.38 -8.43 17.77
C GLY A 225 7.19 -9.04 16.62
N LEU A 226 6.73 -8.88 15.38
CA LEU A 226 7.53 -9.13 14.17
C LEU A 226 8.24 -7.86 13.69
N VAL A 227 7.81 -6.69 14.18
CA VAL A 227 8.41 -5.37 13.92
C VAL A 227 8.85 -4.80 15.26
N GLU A 228 10.13 -4.90 15.56
CA GLU A 228 10.72 -4.42 16.83
C GLU A 228 11.69 -3.25 16.60
N ASP A 229 12.31 -3.17 15.41
CA ASP A 229 13.22 -2.09 15.07
C ASP A 229 12.42 -0.79 14.85
N PRO A 230 12.83 0.35 15.45
CA PRO A 230 12.14 1.64 15.30
C PRO A 230 12.00 2.09 13.84
N TYR A 231 12.99 1.81 13.00
CA TYR A 231 12.93 2.19 11.59
C TYR A 231 11.97 1.31 10.79
N ASP A 232 11.92 0.00 11.06
CA ASP A 232 10.92 -0.89 10.47
C ASP A 232 9.50 -0.50 10.88
N LEU A 233 9.32 -0.01 12.11
CA LEU A 233 8.05 0.55 12.57
C LEU A 233 7.71 1.84 11.81
N ILE A 234 8.68 2.74 11.57
CA ILE A 234 8.46 3.92 10.70
C ILE A 234 8.05 3.47 9.30
N GLY A 235 8.69 2.47 8.71
CA GLY A 235 8.33 1.94 7.40
C GLY A 235 6.89 1.42 7.34
N SER A 236 6.46 0.70 8.37
CA SER A 236 5.08 0.21 8.51
C SER A 236 4.08 1.36 8.65
N LEU A 237 4.41 2.36 9.48
CA LEU A 237 3.59 3.56 9.64
C LEU A 237 3.53 4.42 8.37
N GLN A 238 4.60 4.50 7.58
CA GLN A 238 4.58 5.18 6.28
C GLN A 238 3.63 4.47 5.29
N SER A 239 3.63 3.14 5.29
CA SER A 239 2.69 2.34 4.48
C SER A 239 1.24 2.64 4.85
N GLU A 240 0.92 2.68 6.14
CA GLU A 240 -0.41 3.02 6.64
C GLU A 240 -0.78 4.48 6.36
N LEU A 241 0.15 5.41 6.56
CA LEU A 241 -0.02 6.84 6.28
C LEU A 241 -0.38 7.09 4.81
N PHE A 242 0.31 6.40 3.89
CA PHE A 242 -0.01 6.48 2.47
C PHE A 242 -1.48 6.12 2.22
N ARG A 243 -1.98 5.06 2.85
CA ARG A 243 -3.38 4.65 2.71
C ARG A 243 -4.35 5.62 3.37
N ALA A 244 -4.02 6.18 4.52
CA ALA A 244 -4.82 7.23 5.16
C ALA A 244 -4.92 8.50 4.28
N VAL A 245 -3.82 8.92 3.66
CA VAL A 245 -3.76 10.05 2.73
C VAL A 245 -4.63 9.79 1.50
N ARG A 246 -4.70 8.56 1.00
CA ARG A 246 -5.57 8.17 -0.12
C ARG A 246 -7.06 8.40 0.18
N LEU A 247 -7.51 8.12 1.41
CA LEU A 247 -8.90 8.41 1.84
C LEU A 247 -9.22 9.90 1.71
N VAL A 248 -8.28 10.75 2.12
CA VAL A 248 -8.43 12.21 2.07
C VAL A 248 -8.41 12.73 0.64
N ILE A 249 -7.51 12.22 -0.19
CA ILE A 249 -7.34 12.70 -1.57
C ILE A 249 -8.52 12.29 -2.46
N ASP A 250 -8.92 11.02 -2.44
CA ASP A 250 -10.03 10.52 -3.28
C ASP A 250 -11.33 11.29 -2.98
N THR A 251 -11.67 11.41 -1.71
CA THR A 251 -12.84 12.18 -1.27
C THR A 251 -12.67 13.67 -1.49
N GLY A 252 -11.44 14.18 -1.37
CA GLY A 252 -11.08 15.57 -1.70
C GLY A 252 -11.36 15.90 -3.16
N ILE A 253 -10.91 15.06 -4.08
CA ILE A 253 -11.10 15.22 -5.51
C ILE A 253 -12.57 15.08 -5.88
N HIS A 254 -13.23 14.01 -5.49
CA HIS A 254 -14.53 13.60 -6.00
C HIS A 254 -15.74 14.21 -5.26
N SER A 255 -15.57 14.61 -4.00
CA SER A 255 -16.62 15.21 -3.20
C SER A 255 -16.35 16.68 -2.86
N LYS A 256 -15.13 17.03 -2.50
CA LYS A 256 -14.77 18.40 -2.06
C LYS A 256 -14.20 19.27 -3.18
N LYS A 257 -14.20 18.78 -4.42
CA LYS A 257 -13.78 19.50 -5.63
C LYS A 257 -12.33 20.02 -5.57
N TRP A 258 -11.43 19.23 -4.97
CA TRP A 258 -10.01 19.57 -4.99
C TRP A 258 -9.48 19.57 -6.41
N THR A 259 -8.56 20.50 -6.69
CA THR A 259 -7.80 20.46 -7.93
C THR A 259 -6.78 19.34 -7.89
N ARG A 260 -6.29 18.93 -9.05
CA ARG A 260 -5.20 17.96 -9.20
C ARG A 260 -3.96 18.41 -8.41
N GLU A 261 -3.60 19.67 -8.57
CA GLU A 261 -2.42 20.28 -7.93
C GLU A 261 -2.55 20.28 -6.41
N LYS A 262 -3.75 20.59 -5.87
CA LYS A 262 -4.00 20.51 -4.43
C LYS A 262 -3.85 19.08 -3.90
N ALA A 263 -4.31 18.09 -4.66
CA ALA A 263 -4.21 16.68 -4.29
C ALA A 263 -2.75 16.20 -4.28
N ILE A 264 -1.97 16.58 -5.31
CA ILE A 264 -0.53 16.29 -5.41
C ILE A 264 0.23 16.95 -4.24
N ASP A 265 0.00 18.23 -4.01
CA ASP A 265 0.62 18.97 -2.90
C ASP A 265 0.30 18.35 -1.54
N TYR A 266 -0.95 17.89 -1.34
CA TYR A 266 -1.36 17.20 -0.11
C TYR A 266 -0.61 15.87 0.08
N MET A 267 -0.43 15.08 -1.00
CA MET A 267 0.32 13.82 -0.93
C MET A 267 1.79 14.07 -0.57
N ILE A 268 2.46 14.96 -1.30
CA ILE A 268 3.87 15.29 -1.06
C ILE A 268 4.07 15.76 0.39
N LYS A 269 3.25 16.68 0.87
CA LYS A 269 3.37 17.25 2.23
C LYS A 269 3.11 16.26 3.36
N ASN A 270 2.27 15.26 3.14
CA ASN A 270 1.88 14.35 4.21
C ASN A 270 2.62 13.01 4.18
N VAL A 271 2.96 12.50 2.99
CA VAL A 271 3.65 11.20 2.83
C VAL A 271 5.14 11.39 2.59
N GLY A 272 5.56 12.51 1.99
CA GLY A 272 6.93 12.71 1.53
C GLY A 272 7.25 11.94 0.25
N SER A 273 6.22 11.64 -0.57
CA SER A 273 6.42 11.01 -1.88
C SER A 273 7.16 11.93 -2.84
N GLU A 274 7.93 11.33 -3.73
CA GLU A 274 8.48 12.03 -4.89
C GLU A 274 7.36 12.60 -5.76
N GLU A 275 7.60 13.76 -6.38
CA GLU A 275 6.58 14.47 -7.17
C GLU A 275 6.01 13.60 -8.30
N SER A 276 6.86 12.83 -8.98
CA SER A 276 6.44 11.95 -10.08
C SER A 276 5.51 10.83 -9.61
N GLU A 277 5.77 10.27 -8.42
CA GLU A 277 4.92 9.27 -7.80
C GLU A 277 3.57 9.87 -7.38
N ALA A 278 3.60 11.02 -6.70
CA ALA A 278 2.39 11.73 -6.29
C ALA A 278 1.49 12.10 -7.49
N ILE A 279 2.09 12.51 -8.61
CA ILE A 279 1.38 12.78 -9.88
C ILE A 279 0.70 11.52 -10.38
N SER A 280 1.44 10.41 -10.51
CA SER A 280 0.93 9.14 -11.02
C SER A 280 -0.24 8.63 -10.19
N GLU A 281 -0.09 8.65 -8.86
CA GLU A 281 -1.11 8.20 -7.93
C GLU A 281 -2.38 9.08 -7.98
N VAL A 282 -2.23 10.39 -7.93
CA VAL A 282 -3.37 11.32 -8.00
C VAL A 282 -4.11 11.19 -9.33
N GLU A 283 -3.41 11.04 -10.45
CA GLU A 283 -4.03 10.83 -11.75
C GLU A 283 -4.79 9.50 -11.81
N ARG A 284 -4.28 8.45 -11.18
CA ARG A 284 -4.98 7.18 -11.02
C ARG A 284 -6.27 7.34 -10.20
N TYR A 285 -6.26 8.11 -9.10
CA TYR A 285 -7.46 8.35 -8.29
C TYR A 285 -8.52 9.14 -9.06
N ILE A 286 -8.10 10.10 -9.89
CA ILE A 286 -9.01 10.88 -10.73
C ILE A 286 -9.81 9.98 -11.68
N VAL A 287 -9.17 9.03 -12.32
CA VAL A 287 -9.80 8.13 -13.30
C VAL A 287 -10.47 6.91 -12.68
N TRP A 288 -10.19 6.64 -11.40
CA TRP A 288 -10.73 5.46 -10.72
C TRP A 288 -11.39 5.81 -9.37
N PRO A 289 -12.49 6.58 -9.39
CA PRO A 289 -13.13 7.12 -8.19
C PRO A 289 -13.53 6.04 -7.18
N GLY A 290 -13.20 6.27 -5.90
CA GLY A 290 -13.51 5.40 -4.77
C GLY A 290 -12.54 4.24 -4.58
N GLN A 291 -11.72 3.87 -5.57
CA GLN A 291 -10.78 2.74 -5.43
C GLN A 291 -9.72 3.03 -4.36
N ALA A 292 -9.26 4.26 -4.28
CA ALA A 292 -8.28 4.65 -3.28
C ALA A 292 -8.80 4.56 -1.82
N CYS A 293 -10.11 4.36 -1.62
CA CYS A 293 -10.74 4.18 -0.31
C CYS A 293 -10.94 2.70 0.08
N ALA A 294 -10.45 1.75 -0.69
CA ALA A 294 -10.72 0.32 -0.52
C ALA A 294 -9.75 -0.35 0.48
N TYR A 295 -9.86 -0.01 1.78
CA TYR A 295 -9.03 -0.58 2.86
C TYR A 295 -9.86 -0.91 4.08
#